data_82619f0cc65f7b245dc61b5d898d46fc
#
_entry.id   82619f0cc65f7b245dc61b5d898d46fc
#
_cell.length_a   1.000
_cell.length_b   1.000
_cell.length_c   1.000
_cell.angle_alpha   90.00
_cell.angle_beta   90.00
_cell.angle_gamma   90.00
#
_symmetry.space_group_name_H-M   'P 1'
#
loop_
_entity.id
_entity.type
_entity.pdbx_description
1 polymer ?
#
loop_
_entity_poly.entity_id
_entity_poly.type
_entity_poly.pdbx_seq_one_letter_code
_entity_poly.pdbx_strand_id
1 'polypeptide(L)'
;MGRFASTVAYYESARPPYGAAFFAAVARALGFDRSLRLLDVGAGPGILAIGFQPYFREVVGVDPEPGMVKAARAAAEGAGVAVKFIEGRFEDSAAKLGAFDIVTIGRAIHWLDPEPAQAALEAALAPRGRVLVCGATSVKDGRNPWLETFNAVRDRWKGDRPSRDHDTFFANGQFTRTGAIRVEATYAIPIERLVERVLSMSTSSSERLSDEVPAMKIAMREKLAPFARDGMIEDIVEARAAVFERAGGD
;
A
#
# COMPACT_ATOMS: atom_id res chain seq x y z
N MET A 1 -6.90 20.90 -6.12
CA MET A 1 -5.92 20.39 -5.13
C MET A 1 -6.23 18.92 -4.92
N GLY A 2 -5.22 18.05 -5.05
CA GLY A 2 -5.40 16.59 -4.97
C GLY A 2 -5.83 16.16 -3.57
N ARG A 3 -6.61 15.09 -3.50
CA ARG A 3 -7.23 14.53 -2.28
C ARG A 3 -6.21 14.06 -1.23
N PHE A 4 -4.92 13.98 -1.59
CA PHE A 4 -3.83 13.42 -0.79
C PHE A 4 -2.69 14.41 -0.51
N ALA A 5 -2.84 15.69 -0.85
CA ALA A 5 -1.76 16.66 -0.71
C ALA A 5 -1.22 16.76 0.73
N SER A 6 -2.09 16.70 1.75
CA SER A 6 -1.69 16.73 3.17
C SER A 6 -1.25 15.36 3.72
N THR A 7 -1.63 14.26 3.06
CA THR A 7 -1.29 12.90 3.54
C THR A 7 0.07 12.43 3.07
N VAL A 8 0.67 13.05 2.03
CA VAL A 8 1.98 12.67 1.49
C VAL A 8 3.06 12.65 2.58
N ALA A 9 3.10 13.68 3.43
CA ALA A 9 4.09 13.82 4.49
C ALA A 9 4.04 12.69 5.55
N TYR A 10 2.86 12.09 5.76
CA TYR A 10 2.65 11.05 6.78
C TYR A 10 2.51 9.65 6.18
N TYR A 11 2.35 9.53 4.86
CA TYR A 11 1.96 8.27 4.24
C TYR A 11 3.04 7.20 4.37
N GLU A 12 4.28 7.55 4.09
CA GLU A 12 5.41 6.61 4.08
C GLU A 12 5.78 6.18 5.50
N SER A 13 5.91 7.15 6.40
CA SER A 13 6.44 6.93 7.74
C SER A 13 5.43 6.33 8.72
N ALA A 14 4.12 6.60 8.54
CA ALA A 14 3.10 6.25 9.52
C ALA A 14 2.37 4.93 9.23
N ARG A 15 2.36 4.46 7.98
CA ARG A 15 1.70 3.20 7.61
C ARG A 15 2.51 1.99 8.07
N PRO A 16 1.84 0.85 8.42
CA PRO A 16 2.53 -0.39 8.69
C PRO A 16 3.46 -0.75 7.52
N PRO A 17 4.75 -1.01 7.78
CA PRO A 17 5.73 -1.28 6.72
C PRO A 17 5.52 -2.66 6.10
N TYR A 18 5.96 -2.84 4.85
CA TYR A 18 6.05 -4.17 4.25
C TYR A 18 7.28 -4.93 4.76
N GLY A 19 8.41 -4.23 4.97
CA GLY A 19 9.66 -4.83 5.42
C GLY A 19 10.42 -5.61 4.34
N ALA A 20 11.75 -5.68 4.46
CA ALA A 20 12.61 -6.37 3.50
C ALA A 20 12.29 -7.88 3.36
N ALA A 21 11.93 -8.53 4.48
CA ALA A 21 11.56 -9.94 4.50
C ALA A 21 10.34 -10.26 3.62
N PHE A 22 9.37 -9.34 3.53
CA PHE A 22 8.21 -9.49 2.66
C PHE A 22 8.62 -9.51 1.19
N PHE A 23 9.40 -8.54 0.74
CA PHE A 23 9.86 -8.48 -0.65
C PHE A 23 10.65 -9.72 -1.05
N ALA A 24 11.56 -10.17 -0.18
CA ALA A 24 12.34 -11.39 -0.39
C ALA A 24 11.46 -12.65 -0.43
N ALA A 25 10.47 -12.76 0.45
CA ALA A 25 9.56 -13.92 0.50
C ALA A 25 8.69 -13.99 -0.75
N VAL A 26 8.13 -12.84 -1.21
CA VAL A 26 7.33 -12.78 -2.43
C VAL A 26 8.19 -13.12 -3.65
N ALA A 27 9.38 -12.53 -3.77
CA ALA A 27 10.29 -12.80 -4.87
C ALA A 27 10.68 -14.28 -4.96
N ARG A 28 11.00 -14.91 -3.83
CA ARG A 28 11.34 -16.33 -3.78
C ARG A 28 10.14 -17.23 -4.13
N ALA A 29 8.96 -16.94 -3.55
CA ALA A 29 7.76 -17.77 -3.74
C ALA A 29 7.25 -17.74 -5.18
N LEU A 30 7.42 -16.62 -5.88
CA LEU A 30 6.95 -16.41 -7.24
C LEU A 30 8.05 -16.51 -8.31
N GLY A 31 9.29 -16.81 -7.90
CA GLY A 31 10.43 -17.00 -8.80
C GLY A 31 10.84 -15.71 -9.52
N PHE A 32 10.81 -14.56 -8.83
CA PHE A 32 11.24 -13.31 -9.44
C PHE A 32 12.74 -13.32 -9.74
N ASP A 33 13.07 -12.85 -10.91
CA ASP A 33 14.42 -12.64 -11.37
C ASP A 33 14.56 -11.32 -12.14
N ARG A 34 15.78 -10.94 -12.43
CA ARG A 34 16.07 -9.67 -13.11
C ARG A 34 15.74 -9.66 -14.61
N SER A 35 15.08 -10.67 -15.15
CA SER A 35 14.54 -10.66 -16.51
C SER A 35 13.14 -10.04 -16.58
N LEU A 36 12.41 -10.00 -15.47
CA LEU A 36 11.02 -9.62 -15.37
C LEU A 36 10.82 -8.09 -15.30
N ARG A 37 9.61 -7.65 -15.68
CA ARG A 37 9.13 -6.26 -15.59
C ARG A 37 8.01 -6.15 -14.58
N LEU A 38 8.04 -5.10 -13.74
CA LEU A 38 7.02 -4.81 -12.74
C LEU A 38 6.34 -3.45 -13.01
N LEU A 39 5.03 -3.43 -12.90
CA LEU A 39 4.22 -2.21 -12.86
C LEU A 39 3.57 -2.07 -11.48
N ASP A 40 3.76 -0.94 -10.79
CA ASP A 40 3.10 -0.60 -9.53
C ASP A 40 1.97 0.40 -9.80
N VAL A 41 0.72 -0.04 -9.60
CA VAL A 41 -0.50 0.74 -9.87
C VAL A 41 -0.97 1.45 -8.61
N GLY A 42 -1.16 2.76 -8.68
CA GLY A 42 -1.39 3.60 -7.52
C GLY A 42 -0.16 3.59 -6.62
N ALA A 43 1.01 3.81 -7.22
CA ALA A 43 2.31 3.63 -6.58
C ALA A 43 2.51 4.49 -5.33
N GLY A 44 1.75 5.59 -5.19
CA GLY A 44 1.90 6.52 -4.08
C GLY A 44 3.34 7.02 -3.97
N PRO A 45 3.95 6.99 -2.77
CA PRO A 45 5.34 7.38 -2.58
C PRO A 45 6.36 6.30 -3.01
N GLY A 46 5.92 5.25 -3.73
CA GLY A 46 6.81 4.27 -4.36
C GLY A 46 7.24 3.08 -3.50
N ILE A 47 6.61 2.83 -2.37
CA ILE A 47 7.08 1.81 -1.39
C ILE A 47 7.22 0.43 -2.03
N LEU A 48 6.21 -0.05 -2.78
CA LEU A 48 6.28 -1.36 -3.44
C LEU A 48 7.26 -1.35 -4.62
N ALA A 49 7.19 -0.33 -5.46
CA ALA A 49 8.08 -0.18 -6.61
C ALA A 49 9.56 -0.18 -6.19
N ILE A 50 9.91 0.59 -5.16
CA ILE A 50 11.27 0.68 -4.62
C ILE A 50 11.67 -0.64 -3.97
N GLY A 51 10.80 -1.23 -3.13
CA GLY A 51 11.10 -2.46 -2.41
C GLY A 51 11.28 -3.68 -3.33
N PHE A 52 10.55 -3.74 -4.45
CA PHE A 52 10.70 -4.81 -5.44
C PHE A 52 11.79 -4.56 -6.48
N GLN A 53 12.28 -3.32 -6.63
CA GLN A 53 13.25 -2.99 -7.68
C GLN A 53 14.46 -3.94 -7.77
N PRO A 54 15.05 -4.44 -6.67
CA PRO A 54 16.21 -5.35 -6.75
C PRO A 54 15.94 -6.67 -7.48
N TYR A 55 14.69 -7.07 -7.62
CA TYR A 55 14.26 -8.34 -8.21
C TYR A 55 13.83 -8.23 -9.68
N PHE A 56 13.81 -7.02 -10.26
CA PHE A 56 13.29 -6.77 -11.60
C PHE A 56 14.29 -6.04 -12.49
N ARG A 57 14.19 -6.28 -13.81
CA ARG A 57 14.95 -5.55 -14.81
C ARG A 57 14.46 -4.12 -14.95
N GLU A 58 13.16 -3.94 -14.91
CA GLU A 58 12.48 -2.66 -15.06
C GLU A 58 11.31 -2.57 -14.10
N VAL A 59 11.21 -1.45 -13.39
CA VAL A 59 10.09 -1.13 -12.52
C VAL A 59 9.51 0.21 -12.93
N VAL A 60 8.20 0.23 -13.15
CA VAL A 60 7.42 1.42 -13.47
C VAL A 60 6.35 1.60 -12.39
N GLY A 61 6.23 2.79 -11.83
CA GLY A 61 5.14 3.18 -10.94
C GLY A 61 4.23 4.20 -11.62
N VAL A 62 2.92 4.04 -11.50
CA VAL A 62 1.92 5.00 -12.00
C VAL A 62 1.06 5.50 -10.85
N ASP A 63 0.92 6.81 -10.73
CA ASP A 63 0.05 7.43 -9.72
C ASP A 63 -0.56 8.73 -10.26
N PRO A 64 -1.86 9.01 -10.06
CA PRO A 64 -2.49 10.23 -10.56
C PRO A 64 -2.15 11.48 -9.75
N GLU A 65 -1.58 11.36 -8.54
CA GLU A 65 -1.31 12.50 -7.67
C GLU A 65 0.13 13.02 -7.85
N PRO A 66 0.33 14.25 -8.37
CA PRO A 66 1.67 14.81 -8.64
C PRO A 66 2.58 14.81 -7.41
N GLY A 67 2.00 15.08 -6.22
CA GLY A 67 2.73 15.10 -4.94
C GLY A 67 3.29 13.72 -4.58
N MET A 68 2.53 12.64 -4.84
CA MET A 68 2.97 11.25 -4.64
C MET A 68 4.11 10.89 -5.60
N VAL A 69 3.95 11.22 -6.88
CA VAL A 69 5.00 10.97 -7.89
C VAL A 69 6.31 11.70 -7.54
N LYS A 70 6.21 12.96 -7.07
CA LYS A 70 7.37 13.71 -6.61
C LYS A 70 8.05 13.04 -5.41
N ALA A 71 7.28 12.61 -4.42
CA ALA A 71 7.79 11.90 -3.25
C ALA A 71 8.44 10.56 -3.64
N ALA A 72 7.80 9.80 -4.54
CA ALA A 72 8.33 8.53 -5.02
C ALA A 72 9.67 8.66 -5.75
N ARG A 73 9.84 9.71 -6.58
CA ARG A 73 11.11 10.00 -7.25
C ARG A 73 12.22 10.33 -6.26
N ALA A 74 11.91 11.18 -5.27
CA ALA A 74 12.87 11.52 -4.22
C ALA A 74 13.25 10.31 -3.36
N ALA A 75 12.27 9.44 -3.01
CA ALA A 75 12.52 8.22 -2.26
C ALA A 75 13.39 7.22 -3.05
N ALA A 76 13.14 7.04 -4.34
CA ALA A 76 13.95 6.17 -5.20
C ALA A 76 15.40 6.68 -5.37
N GLU A 77 15.57 7.99 -5.54
CA GLU A 77 16.88 8.64 -5.56
C GLU A 77 17.62 8.43 -4.24
N GLY A 78 16.96 8.68 -3.10
CA GLY A 78 17.52 8.47 -1.76
C GLY A 78 17.88 7.00 -1.48
N ALA A 79 17.16 6.05 -2.06
CA ALA A 79 17.44 4.61 -1.99
C ALA A 79 18.48 4.13 -3.01
N GLY A 80 18.91 4.96 -3.94
CA GLY A 80 19.87 4.60 -5.00
C GLY A 80 19.32 3.57 -5.99
N VAL A 81 18.00 3.55 -6.23
CA VAL A 81 17.34 2.57 -7.10
C VAL A 81 16.71 3.23 -8.35
N ALA A 82 16.73 2.51 -9.46
CA ALA A 82 16.21 2.99 -10.73
C ALA A 82 14.74 2.55 -10.89
N VAL A 83 13.79 3.46 -10.64
CA VAL A 83 12.35 3.28 -10.84
C VAL A 83 11.82 4.43 -11.69
N LYS A 84 11.05 4.11 -12.73
CA LYS A 84 10.38 5.12 -13.57
C LYS A 84 9.00 5.43 -12.98
N PHE A 85 8.77 6.65 -12.51
CA PHE A 85 7.46 7.10 -12.04
C PHE A 85 6.76 7.99 -13.07
N ILE A 86 5.51 7.65 -13.37
CA ILE A 86 4.64 8.30 -14.35
C ILE A 86 3.45 8.90 -13.61
N GLU A 87 3.20 10.17 -13.84
CA GLU A 87 2.01 10.86 -13.37
C GLU A 87 0.85 10.59 -14.34
N GLY A 88 -0.26 10.09 -13.81
CA GLY A 88 -1.46 9.81 -14.59
C GLY A 88 -2.28 8.67 -14.02
N ARG A 89 -3.48 8.51 -14.56
CA ARG A 89 -4.33 7.35 -14.24
C ARG A 89 -3.78 6.11 -14.92
N PHE A 90 -3.86 4.98 -14.21
CA PHE A 90 -3.41 3.70 -14.75
C PHE A 90 -4.19 3.32 -16.02
N GLU A 91 -5.50 3.51 -16.02
CA GLU A 91 -6.40 3.17 -17.10
C GLU A 91 -6.04 3.89 -18.41
N ASP A 92 -5.53 5.13 -18.33
CA ASP A 92 -5.14 5.94 -19.48
C ASP A 92 -3.74 5.62 -19.99
N SER A 93 -2.93 4.98 -19.16
CA SER A 93 -1.50 4.74 -19.40
C SER A 93 -1.19 3.30 -19.84
N ALA A 94 -1.96 2.32 -19.38
CA ALA A 94 -1.68 0.89 -19.49
C ALA A 94 -1.26 0.43 -20.91
N ALA A 95 -2.06 0.77 -21.91
CA ALA A 95 -1.80 0.35 -23.31
C ALA A 95 -0.50 0.88 -23.91
N LYS A 96 0.07 1.97 -23.34
CA LYS A 96 1.29 2.62 -23.83
C LYS A 96 2.56 2.11 -23.15
N LEU A 97 2.42 1.39 -22.03
CA LEU A 97 3.56 0.96 -21.20
C LEU A 97 4.14 -0.38 -21.62
N GLY A 98 3.44 -1.12 -22.48
CA GLY A 98 3.80 -2.49 -22.88
C GLY A 98 3.45 -3.52 -21.78
N ALA A 99 3.83 -4.78 -22.03
CA ALA A 99 3.47 -5.87 -21.15
C ALA A 99 4.42 -6.00 -19.94
N PHE A 100 3.83 -6.31 -18.78
CA PHE A 100 4.52 -6.54 -17.51
C PHE A 100 4.26 -7.98 -17.02
N ASP A 101 5.29 -8.57 -16.42
CA ASP A 101 5.18 -9.90 -15.82
C ASP A 101 4.46 -9.86 -14.48
N ILE A 102 4.63 -8.77 -13.75
CA ILE A 102 4.00 -8.54 -12.45
C ILE A 102 3.37 -7.14 -12.42
N VAL A 103 2.12 -7.08 -11.95
CA VAL A 103 1.46 -5.82 -11.58
C VAL A 103 1.19 -5.85 -10.08
N THR A 104 1.67 -4.83 -9.36
CA THR A 104 1.35 -4.64 -7.94
C THR A 104 0.28 -3.57 -7.75
N ILE A 105 -0.62 -3.78 -6.76
CA ILE A 105 -1.60 -2.80 -6.32
C ILE A 105 -1.51 -2.72 -4.79
N GLY A 106 -0.86 -1.69 -4.29
CA GLY A 106 -0.61 -1.51 -2.86
C GLY A 106 -1.57 -0.52 -2.21
N ARG A 107 -2.56 -0.97 -1.44
CA ARG A 107 -3.50 -0.09 -0.72
C ARG A 107 -4.28 0.88 -1.64
N ALA A 108 -4.31 0.61 -2.94
CA ALA A 108 -4.91 1.49 -3.95
C ALA A 108 -6.20 0.93 -4.58
N ILE A 109 -6.48 -0.37 -4.47
CA ILE A 109 -7.55 -1.07 -5.18
C ILE A 109 -8.94 -0.44 -4.98
N HIS A 110 -9.20 0.13 -3.82
CA HIS A 110 -10.48 0.78 -3.51
C HIS A 110 -10.68 2.16 -4.19
N TRP A 111 -9.65 2.67 -4.85
CA TRP A 111 -9.71 3.89 -5.64
C TRP A 111 -9.91 3.64 -7.14
N LEU A 112 -9.66 2.40 -7.58
CA LEU A 112 -9.81 2.00 -8.97
C LEU A 112 -11.28 1.71 -9.28
N ASP A 113 -11.72 2.11 -10.46
CA ASP A 113 -13.00 1.68 -11.00
C ASP A 113 -12.81 0.25 -11.56
N PRO A 114 -13.58 -0.75 -11.09
CA PRO A 114 -13.33 -2.15 -11.42
C PRO A 114 -13.28 -2.45 -12.91
N GLU A 115 -14.27 -1.97 -13.67
CA GLU A 115 -14.40 -2.30 -15.09
C GLU A 115 -13.24 -1.74 -15.93
N PRO A 116 -12.95 -0.44 -15.97
CA PRO A 116 -11.82 0.09 -16.74
C PRO A 116 -10.47 -0.36 -16.20
N ALA A 117 -10.32 -0.54 -14.88
CA ALA A 117 -9.05 -0.98 -14.31
C ALA A 117 -8.75 -2.44 -14.64
N GLN A 118 -9.74 -3.35 -14.67
CA GLN A 118 -9.53 -4.73 -15.08
C GLN A 118 -9.19 -4.82 -16.58
N ALA A 119 -9.85 -4.05 -17.44
CA ALA A 119 -9.48 -3.96 -18.86
C ALA A 119 -8.03 -3.46 -19.04
N ALA A 120 -7.62 -2.48 -18.24
CA ALA A 120 -6.25 -1.97 -18.26
C ALA A 120 -5.24 -3.02 -17.75
N LEU A 121 -5.59 -3.82 -16.72
CA LEU A 121 -4.77 -4.94 -16.24
C LEU A 121 -4.59 -6.01 -17.33
N GLU A 122 -5.65 -6.35 -18.06
CA GLU A 122 -5.56 -7.30 -19.17
C GLU A 122 -4.62 -6.81 -20.27
N ALA A 123 -4.70 -5.53 -20.60
CA ALA A 123 -3.84 -4.91 -21.61
C ALA A 123 -2.38 -4.79 -21.17
N ALA A 124 -2.12 -4.58 -19.87
CA ALA A 124 -0.78 -4.37 -19.33
C ALA A 124 -0.05 -5.65 -18.96
N LEU A 125 -0.75 -6.78 -18.76
CA LEU A 125 -0.13 -8.03 -18.32
C LEU A 125 0.37 -8.87 -19.49
N ALA A 126 1.59 -9.37 -19.34
CA ALA A 126 2.13 -10.45 -20.18
C ALA A 126 1.22 -11.72 -20.11
N PRO A 127 1.31 -12.66 -21.07
CA PRO A 127 0.42 -13.84 -21.10
C PRO A 127 0.39 -14.66 -19.80
N ARG A 128 1.52 -14.80 -19.12
CA ARG A 128 1.66 -15.47 -17.81
C ARG A 128 1.86 -14.49 -16.66
N GLY A 129 1.47 -13.23 -16.84
CA GLY A 129 1.61 -12.19 -15.84
C GLY A 129 0.65 -12.38 -14.67
N ARG A 130 1.05 -11.85 -13.50
CA ARG A 130 0.30 -11.94 -12.25
C ARG A 130 -0.02 -10.57 -11.69
N VAL A 131 -1.17 -10.46 -11.03
CA VAL A 131 -1.52 -9.27 -10.24
C VAL A 131 -1.32 -9.59 -8.76
N LEU A 132 -0.61 -8.74 -8.06
CA LEU A 132 -0.37 -8.85 -6.62
C LEU A 132 -1.09 -7.71 -5.90
N VAL A 133 -2.13 -8.04 -5.14
CA VAL A 133 -2.77 -7.05 -4.27
C VAL A 133 -2.08 -7.10 -2.91
N CYS A 134 -1.34 -6.02 -2.62
CA CYS A 134 -0.46 -5.94 -1.46
C CYS A 134 -1.06 -5.08 -0.34
N GLY A 135 -0.88 -5.52 0.90
CA GLY A 135 -1.27 -4.80 2.09
C GLY A 135 -0.37 -5.13 3.27
N ALA A 136 -0.27 -4.22 4.23
CA ALA A 136 0.36 -4.49 5.52
C ALA A 136 -0.51 -3.88 6.62
N THR A 137 -0.77 -4.67 7.66
CA THR A 137 -1.65 -4.29 8.77
C THR A 137 -1.12 -4.84 10.09
N SER A 138 -1.33 -4.11 11.18
CA SER A 138 -1.12 -4.68 12.52
C SER A 138 -2.05 -5.87 12.73
N VAL A 139 -1.53 -6.99 13.26
CA VAL A 139 -2.31 -8.22 13.48
C VAL A 139 -3.41 -7.99 14.52
N LYS A 140 -4.58 -8.65 14.34
CA LYS A 140 -5.79 -8.43 15.16
C LYS A 140 -6.13 -9.62 16.05
N ASP A 141 -5.16 -10.43 16.40
CA ASP A 141 -5.32 -11.67 17.16
C ASP A 141 -5.03 -11.53 18.67
N GLY A 142 -4.98 -10.31 19.18
CA GLY A 142 -4.70 -9.98 20.58
C GLY A 142 -3.21 -9.73 20.88
N ARG A 143 -2.29 -10.09 19.99
CA ARG A 143 -0.85 -9.85 20.19
C ARG A 143 -0.45 -8.37 20.14
N ASN A 144 -1.30 -7.52 19.58
CA ASN A 144 -1.18 -6.06 19.63
C ASN A 144 -2.20 -5.48 20.61
N PRO A 145 -1.94 -5.47 21.93
CA PRO A 145 -2.96 -5.08 22.95
C PRO A 145 -3.40 -3.61 22.83
N TRP A 146 -2.60 -2.76 22.21
CA TRP A 146 -2.89 -1.35 21.96
C TRP A 146 -3.88 -1.11 20.81
N LEU A 147 -4.07 -2.10 19.92
CA LEU A 147 -4.77 -1.92 18.64
C LEU A 147 -6.27 -1.64 18.81
N GLU A 148 -6.92 -2.28 19.78
CA GLU A 148 -8.32 -2.03 20.10
C GLU A 148 -8.52 -0.59 20.57
N THR A 149 -7.68 -0.13 21.49
CA THR A 149 -7.68 1.26 21.99
C THR A 149 -7.42 2.26 20.86
N PHE A 150 -6.44 1.98 20.00
CA PHE A 150 -6.15 2.80 18.80
C PHE A 150 -7.38 2.92 17.91
N ASN A 151 -8.05 1.80 17.61
CA ASN A 151 -9.23 1.80 16.75
C ASN A 151 -10.39 2.56 17.41
N ALA A 152 -10.65 2.37 18.69
CA ALA A 152 -11.70 3.07 19.43
C ALA A 152 -11.50 4.60 19.43
N VAL A 153 -10.25 5.06 19.59
CA VAL A 153 -9.93 6.49 19.50
C VAL A 153 -10.12 6.99 18.08
N ARG A 154 -9.53 6.31 17.08
CA ARG A 154 -9.63 6.69 15.66
C ARG A 154 -11.09 6.79 15.19
N ASP A 155 -11.94 5.85 15.59
CA ASP A 155 -13.31 5.74 15.08
C ASP A 155 -14.21 6.90 15.54
N ARG A 156 -13.79 7.68 16.54
CA ARG A 156 -14.47 8.94 16.92
C ARG A 156 -14.32 10.03 15.84
N TRP A 157 -13.25 9.99 15.07
CA TRP A 157 -12.92 10.96 14.04
C TRP A 157 -12.93 10.39 12.62
N LYS A 158 -13.32 9.11 12.49
CA LYS A 158 -13.38 8.44 11.20
C LYS A 158 -14.62 8.87 10.44
N GLY A 159 -14.44 9.33 9.19
CA GLY A 159 -15.55 9.50 8.26
C GLY A 159 -15.88 8.24 7.48
N ASP A 160 -17.02 8.27 6.81
CA ASP A 160 -17.47 7.18 5.95
C ASP A 160 -16.52 6.94 4.77
N ARG A 161 -16.33 5.66 4.47
CA ARG A 161 -15.57 5.20 3.31
C ARG A 161 -16.29 4.02 2.67
N PRO A 162 -16.43 4.01 1.34
CA PRO A 162 -16.83 2.81 0.64
C PRO A 162 -15.85 1.68 0.94
N SER A 163 -16.35 0.55 1.43
CA SER A 163 -15.54 -0.65 1.60
C SER A 163 -15.53 -1.40 0.28
N ARG A 164 -14.38 -1.42 -0.39
CA ARG A 164 -14.18 -2.26 -1.56
C ARG A 164 -12.90 -3.06 -1.32
N ASP A 165 -13.02 -4.37 -1.19
CA ASP A 165 -11.90 -5.28 -1.07
C ASP A 165 -11.49 -5.87 -2.44
N HIS A 166 -10.39 -6.62 -2.45
CA HIS A 166 -9.86 -7.20 -3.68
C HIS A 166 -10.71 -8.35 -4.22
N ASP A 167 -11.38 -9.12 -3.36
CA ASP A 167 -12.22 -10.23 -3.80
C ASP A 167 -13.47 -9.69 -4.52
N THR A 168 -14.09 -8.64 -3.97
CA THR A 168 -15.18 -7.91 -4.62
C THR A 168 -14.74 -7.22 -5.92
N PHE A 169 -13.51 -6.68 -5.95
CA PHE A 169 -12.99 -6.01 -7.14
C PHE A 169 -12.85 -6.98 -8.32
N PHE A 170 -12.42 -8.22 -8.09
CA PHE A 170 -12.20 -9.23 -9.13
C PHE A 170 -13.38 -10.20 -9.34
N ALA A 171 -14.48 -10.09 -8.57
CA ALA A 171 -15.56 -11.07 -8.55
C ALA A 171 -16.20 -11.35 -9.94
N ASN A 172 -16.27 -10.34 -10.80
CA ASN A 172 -16.86 -10.44 -12.15
C ASN A 172 -15.81 -10.29 -13.27
N GLY A 173 -14.52 -10.44 -12.94
CA GLY A 173 -13.43 -10.24 -13.89
C GLY A 173 -12.81 -11.52 -14.40
N GLN A 174 -11.80 -11.35 -15.28
CA GLN A 174 -11.04 -12.46 -15.86
C GLN A 174 -9.86 -12.91 -14.97
N PHE A 175 -9.82 -12.45 -13.72
CA PHE A 175 -8.75 -12.78 -12.78
C PHE A 175 -9.29 -13.59 -11.61
N THR A 176 -8.63 -14.71 -11.29
CA THR A 176 -8.95 -15.54 -10.13
C THR A 176 -7.79 -15.51 -9.14
N ARG A 177 -8.14 -15.55 -7.85
CA ARG A 177 -7.15 -15.66 -6.80
C ARG A 177 -6.56 -17.07 -6.73
N THR A 178 -5.25 -17.18 -6.93
CA THR A 178 -4.52 -18.46 -6.92
C THR A 178 -3.74 -18.69 -5.64
N GLY A 179 -3.49 -17.65 -4.83
CA GLY A 179 -2.76 -17.80 -3.59
C GLY A 179 -2.61 -16.53 -2.76
N ALA A 180 -1.86 -16.65 -1.69
CA ALA A 180 -1.40 -15.51 -0.91
C ALA A 180 -0.06 -15.82 -0.22
N ILE A 181 0.80 -14.81 -0.15
CA ILE A 181 2.06 -14.85 0.61
C ILE A 181 1.89 -13.89 1.79
N ARG A 182 2.27 -14.34 2.99
CA ARG A 182 2.16 -13.58 4.22
C ARG A 182 3.48 -13.61 4.96
N VAL A 183 3.87 -12.50 5.52
CA VAL A 183 5.08 -12.36 6.34
C VAL A 183 4.75 -11.48 7.53
N GLU A 184 4.99 -12.00 8.72
CA GLU A 184 4.89 -11.23 9.95
C GLU A 184 6.27 -10.69 10.35
N ALA A 185 6.27 -9.49 10.91
CA ALA A 185 7.44 -8.88 11.52
C ALA A 185 7.02 -7.97 12.68
N THR A 186 7.90 -7.85 13.67
CA THR A 186 7.70 -6.99 14.84
C THR A 186 8.51 -5.71 14.67
N TYR A 187 7.88 -4.58 14.96
CA TYR A 187 8.47 -3.25 14.88
C TYR A 187 8.30 -2.53 16.21
N ALA A 188 9.34 -1.90 16.70
CA ALA A 188 9.23 -0.92 17.77
C ALA A 188 8.94 0.45 17.14
N ILE A 189 7.79 1.01 17.42
CA ILE A 189 7.34 2.27 16.83
C ILE A 189 7.05 3.31 17.92
N PRO A 190 7.45 4.58 17.77
CA PRO A 190 7.08 5.62 18.72
C PRO A 190 5.57 5.89 18.64
N ILE A 191 4.96 6.28 19.77
CA ILE A 191 3.52 6.63 19.83
C ILE A 191 3.17 7.65 18.74
N GLU A 192 4.05 8.60 18.45
CA GLU A 192 3.83 9.62 17.43
C GLU A 192 3.57 9.02 16.04
N ARG A 193 4.16 7.89 15.71
CA ARG A 193 3.86 7.18 14.46
C ARG A 193 2.43 6.68 14.39
N LEU A 194 1.85 6.26 15.52
CA LEU A 194 0.44 5.87 15.58
C LEU A 194 -0.48 7.10 15.47
N VAL A 195 -0.11 8.22 16.07
CA VAL A 195 -0.81 9.49 15.90
C VAL A 195 -0.81 9.92 14.43
N GLU A 196 0.34 9.90 13.78
CA GLU A 196 0.51 10.21 12.34
C GLU A 196 -0.25 9.20 11.46
N ARG A 197 -0.33 7.93 11.88
CA ARG A 197 -1.06 6.87 11.15
C ARG A 197 -2.54 7.23 10.96
N VAL A 198 -3.19 7.85 11.95
CA VAL A 198 -4.57 8.35 11.81
C VAL A 198 -4.62 9.39 10.71
N LEU A 199 -3.73 10.38 10.71
CA LEU A 199 -3.69 11.46 9.73
C LEU A 199 -3.32 10.99 8.31
N SER A 200 -2.64 9.85 8.18
CA SER A 200 -2.30 9.24 6.89
C SER A 200 -3.49 8.55 6.21
N MET A 201 -4.62 8.40 6.91
CA MET A 201 -5.82 7.76 6.37
C MET A 201 -6.72 8.79 5.72
N SER A 202 -7.25 8.50 4.53
CA SER A 202 -8.16 9.39 3.80
C SER A 202 -9.46 9.71 4.56
N THR A 203 -9.85 8.83 5.49
CA THR A 203 -11.04 8.99 6.35
C THR A 203 -10.83 9.94 7.54
N SER A 204 -9.58 10.26 7.86
CA SER A 204 -9.18 11.08 9.00
C SER A 204 -7.96 11.95 8.69
N SER A 205 -7.84 12.42 7.43
CA SER A 205 -6.76 13.32 7.02
C SER A 205 -6.83 14.66 7.76
N SER A 206 -5.70 15.36 7.86
CA SER A 206 -5.64 16.69 8.52
C SER A 206 -6.60 17.70 7.90
N GLU A 207 -6.83 17.65 6.59
CA GLU A 207 -7.81 18.50 5.91
C GLU A 207 -9.25 18.22 6.37
N ARG A 208 -9.58 16.94 6.60
CA ARG A 208 -10.90 16.53 7.05
C ARG A 208 -11.14 16.85 8.52
N LEU A 209 -10.15 16.66 9.36
CA LEU A 209 -10.25 16.89 10.80
C LEU A 209 -10.15 18.37 11.18
N SER A 210 -9.47 19.18 10.33
CA SER A 210 -9.30 20.62 10.54
C SER A 210 -8.94 20.94 12.01
N ASP A 211 -9.80 21.65 12.71
CA ASP A 211 -9.60 22.13 14.08
C ASP A 211 -9.61 21.01 15.14
N GLU A 212 -10.07 19.79 14.78
CA GLU A 212 -10.08 18.63 15.68
C GLU A 212 -8.74 17.88 15.77
N VAL A 213 -7.78 18.18 14.88
CA VAL A 213 -6.46 17.52 14.88
C VAL A 213 -5.75 17.60 16.23
N PRO A 214 -5.69 18.73 16.95
CA PRO A 214 -5.06 18.81 18.27
C PRO A 214 -5.72 17.89 19.29
N ALA A 215 -7.06 17.88 19.37
CA ALA A 215 -7.81 17.05 20.30
C ALA A 215 -7.59 15.55 20.02
N MET A 216 -7.62 15.14 18.75
CA MET A 216 -7.32 13.78 18.33
C MET A 216 -5.91 13.34 18.74
N LYS A 217 -4.91 14.19 18.51
CA LYS A 217 -3.51 13.91 18.88
C LYS A 217 -3.34 13.71 20.37
N ILE A 218 -3.95 14.57 21.21
CA ILE A 218 -3.93 14.46 22.67
C ILE A 218 -4.58 13.14 23.10
N ALA A 219 -5.80 12.88 22.66
CA ALA A 219 -6.53 11.67 23.03
C ALA A 219 -5.78 10.40 22.63
N MET A 220 -5.14 10.37 21.45
CA MET A 220 -4.36 9.23 20.99
C MET A 220 -3.14 8.98 21.88
N ARG A 221 -2.36 10.04 22.22
CA ARG A 221 -1.20 9.93 23.09
C ARG A 221 -1.58 9.43 24.47
N GLU A 222 -2.58 10.05 25.12
CA GLU A 222 -3.04 9.68 26.44
C GLU A 222 -3.51 8.21 26.51
N LYS A 223 -4.30 7.79 25.53
CA LYS A 223 -4.88 6.44 25.51
C LYS A 223 -3.86 5.36 25.16
N LEU A 224 -2.83 5.69 24.40
CA LEU A 224 -1.78 4.74 24.00
C LEU A 224 -0.59 4.70 24.98
N ALA A 225 -0.40 5.73 25.81
CA ALA A 225 0.70 5.79 26.79
C ALA A 225 0.84 4.53 27.67
N PRO A 226 -0.26 3.89 28.17
CA PRO A 226 -0.15 2.69 29.00
C PRO A 226 0.47 1.47 28.26
N PHE A 227 0.47 1.45 26.93
CA PHE A 227 1.04 0.37 26.13
C PHE A 227 2.48 0.62 25.72
N ALA A 228 3.01 1.81 25.98
CA ALA A 228 4.36 2.17 25.59
C ALA A 228 5.39 1.85 26.68
N ARG A 229 6.59 1.45 26.25
CA ARG A 229 7.79 1.38 27.07
C ARG A 229 8.82 2.34 26.46
N ASP A 230 9.31 3.27 27.25
CA ASP A 230 10.25 4.33 26.77
C ASP A 230 9.73 5.07 25.52
N GLY A 231 8.41 5.34 25.47
CA GLY A 231 7.77 6.02 24.35
C GLY A 231 7.55 5.16 23.09
N MET A 232 7.96 3.88 23.13
CA MET A 232 7.83 2.93 22.01
C MET A 232 6.74 1.91 22.27
N ILE A 233 6.03 1.55 21.22
CA ILE A 233 5.01 0.49 21.21
C ILE A 233 5.48 -0.62 20.26
N GLU A 234 5.32 -1.87 20.69
CA GLU A 234 5.55 -3.02 19.82
C GLU A 234 4.35 -3.20 18.89
N ASP A 235 4.61 -3.25 17.58
CA ASP A 235 3.62 -3.46 16.52
C ASP A 235 3.98 -4.71 15.73
N ILE A 236 3.21 -5.77 15.89
CA ILE A 236 3.32 -6.98 15.08
C ILE A 236 2.49 -6.76 13.82
N VAL A 237 3.17 -6.70 12.68
CA VAL A 237 2.59 -6.40 11.38
C VAL A 237 2.61 -7.62 10.48
N GLU A 238 1.47 -7.96 9.89
CA GLU A 238 1.37 -8.88 8.76
C GLU A 238 1.41 -8.09 7.45
N ALA A 239 2.43 -8.33 6.63
CA ALA A 239 2.48 -7.90 5.24
C ALA A 239 2.02 -9.08 4.37
N ARG A 240 1.14 -8.81 3.40
CA ARG A 240 0.53 -9.81 2.53
C ARG A 240 0.52 -9.40 1.07
N ALA A 241 0.64 -10.39 0.17
CA ALA A 241 0.36 -10.28 -1.25
C ALA A 241 -0.66 -11.36 -1.62
N ALA A 242 -1.86 -10.96 -2.03
CA ALA A 242 -2.82 -11.87 -2.66
C ALA A 242 -2.46 -11.95 -4.15
N VAL A 243 -2.34 -13.18 -4.67
CA VAL A 243 -1.92 -13.45 -6.04
C VAL A 243 -3.14 -13.75 -6.89
N PHE A 244 -3.24 -13.04 -8.02
CA PHE A 244 -4.30 -13.24 -9.01
C PHE A 244 -3.68 -13.54 -10.38
N GLU A 245 -4.27 -14.49 -11.09
CA GLU A 245 -3.88 -14.90 -12.44
C GLU A 245 -5.10 -14.88 -13.36
N ARG A 246 -4.90 -14.84 -14.69
CA ARG A 246 -6.02 -14.92 -15.63
C ARG A 246 -6.77 -16.22 -15.43
N ALA A 247 -8.10 -16.15 -15.42
CA ALA A 247 -8.96 -17.35 -15.39
C ALA A 247 -8.78 -18.15 -16.69
N GLY A 248 -8.44 -19.43 -16.59
CA GLY A 248 -8.28 -20.30 -17.76
C GLY A 248 -6.93 -20.25 -18.48
N GLY A 249 -5.89 -19.68 -17.87
CA GLY A 249 -4.51 -19.79 -18.34
C GLY A 249 -3.92 -21.14 -17.93
N ASP A 250 -3.93 -22.11 -18.85
CA ASP A 250 -3.08 -23.32 -18.80
C ASP A 250 -1.65 -23.00 -19.27
#